data_dcbeb651e7e27901077fa281ce614cf7
#
_entry.id   dcbeb651e7e27901077fa281ce614cf7
#
_cell.length_a   1.000
_cell.length_b   1.000
_cell.length_c   1.000
_cell.angle_alpha   90.00
_cell.angle_beta   90.00
_cell.angle_gamma   90.00
#
_symmetry.space_group_name_H-M   'P 1'
#
loop_
_entity.id
_entity.type
_entity.pdbx_description
1 polymer ?
#
loop_
_entity_poly.entity_id
_entity_poly.type
_entity_poly.pdbx_seq_one_letter_code
_entity_poly.pdbx_strand_id
1 'polypeptide(L)'
;LNHAKLQFFTNITHELLTPLTIISATVDELKMRFPGHDDLYTVMGSNISRLIRLLQQILEFRKAETGNLKLRVSPGDVAAFVKNEAESFLPLVKKRKIHFSVLCNPESIIGYFDTDKLDKILYNLLSNAVKYNKEGGYIQVTLMYAEDRDFVRLHVKDNGSGISKDKQKSLFKRFYEGDYRKFNTIGTGIGLSLVKDLVELHGGSIEVESEEGRGTEFIVTLPVDRSYFKEEQIDEEAVLPVQKTVTYLEEENAENVVAEKPKAHTILVVEDNEELLQLMVRLLKREYNVHTAENGQEAVTVLDNEDIDLIVSDVMMPVMDGIEFCRYVKNKLELSHIPVILLTAKNKEEDRAEAYEVGADAFISKPFNLAVLHARIRNLLKYKERKAHDFKNQLVFEIKELDYTSIDEDFMQRAIDCVNRHLEDSDFDQPQFVEEMGTSKSTLYKKLKSLTGLNTSAFIRNIRLKAACRIMEEKGSSVRVSDLAYAVGFNDPKYFSSCFKKEFGMLPTEYQERFIQS
;
A
#
# COMPACT_ATOMS: atom_id res chain seq x y z
N LEU A 1 16.69 -27.08 13.66
CA LEU A 1 16.39 -26.45 14.97
C LEU A 1 16.19 -24.93 14.86
N ASN A 2 16.99 -24.22 14.02
CA ASN A 2 16.90 -22.77 13.85
C ASN A 2 15.63 -22.33 13.12
N HIS A 3 15.16 -23.08 12.13
CA HIS A 3 13.94 -22.77 11.38
C HIS A 3 12.67 -22.81 12.26
N ALA A 4 12.54 -23.86 13.09
CA ALA A 4 11.41 -23.99 14.01
C ALA A 4 11.39 -22.87 15.07
N LYS A 5 12.57 -22.46 15.56
CA LYS A 5 12.66 -21.31 16.48
C LYS A 5 12.28 -19.99 15.82
N LEU A 6 12.69 -19.78 14.56
CA LEU A 6 12.33 -18.56 13.83
C LEU A 6 10.82 -18.49 13.58
N GLN A 7 10.22 -19.60 13.17
CA GLN A 7 8.78 -19.72 12.93
C GLN A 7 7.98 -19.50 14.23
N PHE A 8 8.45 -20.02 15.36
CA PHE A 8 7.86 -19.77 16.68
C PHE A 8 7.84 -18.27 17.04
N PHE A 9 8.96 -17.54 16.86
CA PHE A 9 9.01 -16.11 17.15
C PHE A 9 8.19 -15.28 16.17
N THR A 10 8.13 -15.69 14.91
CA THR A 10 7.25 -15.03 13.91
C THR A 10 5.79 -15.18 14.31
N ASN A 11 5.37 -16.37 14.72
CA ASN A 11 4.01 -16.63 15.17
C ASN A 11 3.67 -15.84 16.44
N ILE A 12 4.56 -15.84 17.46
CA ILE A 12 4.34 -15.04 18.68
C ILE A 12 4.25 -13.56 18.36
N THR A 13 5.09 -13.05 17.46
CA THR A 13 5.02 -11.63 17.08
C THR A 13 3.69 -11.31 16.43
N HIS A 14 3.19 -12.19 15.55
CA HIS A 14 1.86 -12.06 14.96
C HIS A 14 0.77 -12.06 16.03
N GLU A 15 0.80 -13.03 16.93
CA GLU A 15 -0.17 -13.14 18.04
C GLU A 15 -0.13 -11.95 19.01
N LEU A 16 1.00 -11.25 19.13
CA LEU A 16 1.11 -10.02 19.93
C LEU A 16 0.75 -8.75 19.17
N LEU A 17 0.96 -8.71 17.85
CA LEU A 17 0.61 -7.55 17.03
C LEU A 17 -0.90 -7.42 16.85
N THR A 18 -1.63 -8.53 16.77
CA THR A 18 -3.10 -8.53 16.65
C THR A 18 -3.80 -7.79 17.81
N PRO A 19 -3.57 -8.16 19.10
CA PRO A 19 -4.19 -7.43 20.21
C PRO A 19 -3.72 -5.97 20.28
N LEU A 20 -2.48 -5.65 19.92
CA LEU A 20 -2.03 -4.26 19.86
C LEU A 20 -2.73 -3.47 18.75
N THR A 21 -3.05 -4.12 17.61
CA THR A 21 -3.86 -3.53 16.54
C THR A 21 -5.28 -3.22 17.05
N ILE A 22 -5.89 -4.15 17.77
CA ILE A 22 -7.23 -3.98 18.36
C ILE A 22 -7.22 -2.81 19.35
N ILE A 23 -6.24 -2.74 20.26
CA ILE A 23 -6.12 -1.65 21.24
C ILE A 23 -5.91 -0.31 20.51
N SER A 24 -5.04 -0.25 19.51
CA SER A 24 -4.79 0.97 18.73
C SER A 24 -6.06 1.45 18.02
N ALA A 25 -6.74 0.56 17.32
CA ALA A 25 -7.97 0.87 16.60
C ALA A 25 -9.11 1.28 17.56
N THR A 26 -9.17 0.68 18.76
CA THR A 26 -10.14 1.08 19.78
C THR A 26 -9.84 2.48 20.32
N VAL A 27 -8.57 2.83 20.51
CA VAL A 27 -8.18 4.20 20.92
C VAL A 27 -8.57 5.22 19.85
N ASP A 28 -8.34 4.90 18.56
CA ASP A 28 -8.76 5.76 17.45
C ASP A 28 -10.29 5.93 17.40
N GLU A 29 -11.05 4.85 17.63
CA GLU A 29 -12.52 4.91 17.72
C GLU A 29 -12.99 5.77 18.91
N LEU A 30 -12.35 5.62 20.08
CA LEU A 30 -12.67 6.42 21.27
C LEU A 30 -12.38 7.90 21.02
N LYS A 31 -11.27 8.22 20.35
CA LYS A 31 -10.94 9.60 19.98
C LYS A 31 -12.01 10.23 19.09
N MET A 32 -12.54 9.47 18.12
CA MET A 32 -13.62 9.95 17.25
C MET A 32 -14.96 10.11 18.00
N ARG A 33 -15.27 9.21 18.95
CA ARG A 33 -16.56 9.24 19.68
C ARG A 33 -16.61 10.25 20.82
N PHE A 34 -15.47 10.46 21.47
CA PHE A 34 -15.35 11.29 22.68
C PHE A 34 -14.22 12.30 22.52
N PRO A 35 -14.38 13.32 21.65
CA PRO A 35 -13.39 14.38 21.49
C PRO A 35 -13.20 15.14 22.79
N GLY A 36 -12.02 15.75 23.00
CA GLY A 36 -11.71 16.55 24.21
C GLY A 36 -10.82 15.85 25.25
N HIS A 37 -10.39 14.61 24.99
CA HIS A 37 -9.44 13.87 25.82
C HIS A 37 -8.14 13.57 25.06
N ASP A 38 -7.70 14.49 24.19
CA ASP A 38 -6.56 14.29 23.27
C ASP A 38 -5.26 13.93 23.98
N ASP A 39 -5.04 14.48 25.19
CA ASP A 39 -3.86 14.15 26.00
C ASP A 39 -3.84 12.67 26.39
N LEU A 40 -4.98 12.11 26.79
CA LEU A 40 -5.09 10.70 27.17
C LEU A 40 -4.89 9.78 25.94
N TYR A 41 -5.52 10.10 24.83
CA TYR A 41 -5.38 9.34 23.58
C TYR A 41 -3.93 9.39 23.06
N THR A 42 -3.26 10.54 23.20
CA THR A 42 -1.86 10.69 22.83
C THR A 42 -0.96 9.80 23.71
N VAL A 43 -1.22 9.75 25.02
CA VAL A 43 -0.48 8.87 25.93
C VAL A 43 -0.71 7.40 25.59
N MET A 44 -1.96 6.99 25.35
CA MET A 44 -2.29 5.60 24.96
C MET A 44 -1.59 5.23 23.64
N GLY A 45 -1.76 6.03 22.59
CA GLY A 45 -1.15 5.80 21.28
C GLY A 45 0.37 5.73 21.32
N SER A 46 1.01 6.60 22.12
CA SER A 46 2.47 6.58 22.28
C SER A 46 2.98 5.30 22.96
N ASN A 47 2.25 4.79 23.97
CA ASN A 47 2.61 3.53 24.64
C ASN A 47 2.39 2.32 23.72
N ILE A 48 1.30 2.28 22.96
CA ILE A 48 1.04 1.23 21.97
C ILE A 48 2.15 1.23 20.93
N SER A 49 2.48 2.38 20.35
CA SER A 49 3.57 2.53 19.37
C SER A 49 4.91 2.06 19.94
N ARG A 50 5.15 2.34 21.22
CA ARG A 50 6.35 1.86 21.92
C ARG A 50 6.39 0.34 22.04
N LEU A 51 5.28 -0.30 22.41
CA LEU A 51 5.18 -1.77 22.50
C LEU A 51 5.39 -2.43 21.13
N ILE A 52 4.79 -1.90 20.09
CA ILE A 52 4.96 -2.38 18.71
C ILE A 52 6.44 -2.35 18.31
N ARG A 53 7.13 -1.24 18.55
CA ARG A 53 8.56 -1.11 18.24
C ARG A 53 9.42 -2.10 19.01
N LEU A 54 9.12 -2.34 20.28
CA LEU A 54 9.83 -3.34 21.08
C LEU A 54 9.68 -4.74 20.51
N LEU A 55 8.48 -5.11 20.08
CA LEU A 55 8.24 -6.40 19.43
C LEU A 55 8.98 -6.52 18.09
N GLN A 56 8.97 -5.47 17.28
CA GLN A 56 9.70 -5.43 16.01
C GLN A 56 11.22 -5.55 16.24
N GLN A 57 11.78 -4.88 17.25
CA GLN A 57 13.19 -5.00 17.61
C GLN A 57 13.56 -6.43 18.03
N ILE A 58 12.71 -7.09 18.81
CA ILE A 58 12.94 -8.50 19.22
C ILE A 58 12.92 -9.42 18.00
N LEU A 59 11.99 -9.23 17.09
CA LEU A 59 11.91 -10.03 15.87
C LEU A 59 13.15 -9.85 14.99
N GLU A 60 13.58 -8.62 14.77
CA GLU A 60 14.78 -8.33 13.97
C GLU A 60 16.06 -8.86 14.61
N PHE A 61 16.18 -8.68 15.92
CA PHE A 61 17.27 -9.25 16.67
C PHE A 61 17.36 -10.79 16.46
N ARG A 62 16.22 -11.48 16.49
CA ARG A 62 16.19 -12.93 16.24
C ARG A 62 16.55 -13.30 14.80
N LYS A 63 16.15 -12.49 13.83
CA LYS A 63 16.59 -12.68 12.43
C LYS A 63 18.10 -12.51 12.27
N ALA A 64 18.69 -11.55 12.99
CA ALA A 64 20.13 -11.36 13.02
C ALA A 64 20.86 -12.56 13.61
N GLU A 65 20.36 -13.13 14.74
CA GLU A 65 20.93 -14.33 15.36
C GLU A 65 20.93 -15.55 14.44
N THR A 66 19.91 -15.69 13.60
CA THR A 66 19.75 -16.86 12.74
C THR A 66 20.40 -16.69 11.36
N GLY A 67 21.06 -15.55 11.10
CA GLY A 67 21.65 -15.23 9.81
C GLY A 67 20.63 -15.01 8.67
N ASN A 68 19.36 -14.78 9.02
CA ASN A 68 18.26 -14.59 8.08
C ASN A 68 17.97 -13.11 7.76
N LEU A 69 18.83 -12.19 8.20
CA LEU A 69 18.76 -10.80 7.74
C LEU A 69 19.26 -10.73 6.29
N LYS A 70 18.41 -10.22 5.41
CA LYS A 70 18.79 -9.93 4.03
C LYS A 70 18.89 -8.43 3.84
N LEU A 71 19.86 -8.00 3.05
CA LEU A 71 20.05 -6.64 2.60
C LEU A 71 19.38 -6.49 1.23
N ARG A 72 18.59 -5.42 1.07
CA ARG A 72 18.03 -5.01 -0.22
C ARG A 72 18.24 -3.52 -0.40
N VAL A 73 19.07 -3.17 -1.34
CA VAL A 73 19.42 -1.77 -1.63
C VAL A 73 18.72 -1.31 -2.89
N SER A 74 18.24 -0.10 -2.87
CA SER A 74 17.65 0.58 -4.03
C SER A 74 18.35 1.92 -4.26
N PRO A 75 18.39 2.41 -5.52
CA PRO A 75 18.96 3.72 -5.81
C PRO A 75 18.08 4.83 -5.23
N GLY A 76 18.71 5.84 -4.60
CA GLY A 76 17.96 6.97 -4.02
C GLY A 76 18.85 8.06 -3.45
N ASP A 77 18.23 9.12 -2.97
CA ASP A 77 18.92 10.22 -2.29
C ASP A 77 19.00 9.95 -0.79
N VAL A 78 20.18 9.47 -0.35
CA VAL A 78 20.49 9.17 1.06
C VAL A 78 20.37 10.41 1.93
N ALA A 79 20.77 11.59 1.42
CA ALA A 79 20.71 12.84 2.20
C ALA A 79 19.27 13.29 2.42
N ALA A 80 18.44 13.22 1.38
CA ALA A 80 17.01 13.54 1.51
C ALA A 80 16.31 12.56 2.49
N PHE A 81 16.64 11.27 2.42
CA PHE A 81 16.11 10.25 3.32
C PHE A 81 16.50 10.53 4.78
N VAL A 82 17.81 10.70 5.06
CA VAL A 82 18.32 10.98 6.42
C VAL A 82 17.70 12.25 6.99
N LYS A 83 17.54 13.30 6.18
CA LYS A 83 16.92 14.55 6.59
C LYS A 83 15.47 14.35 7.00
N ASN A 84 14.68 13.68 6.16
CA ASN A 84 13.25 13.43 6.41
C ASN A 84 13.04 12.59 7.68
N GLU A 85 13.81 11.51 7.85
CA GLU A 85 13.70 10.65 9.02
C GLU A 85 14.15 11.38 10.30
N ALA A 86 15.23 12.15 10.25
CA ALA A 86 15.70 12.94 11.38
C ALA A 86 14.69 14.04 11.78
N GLU A 87 14.05 14.71 10.81
CA GLU A 87 13.02 15.73 11.05
C GLU A 87 11.76 15.15 11.73
N SER A 88 11.48 13.86 11.58
CA SER A 88 10.38 13.18 12.28
C SER A 88 10.52 13.25 13.82
N PHE A 89 11.73 13.46 14.34
CA PHE A 89 12.00 13.62 15.77
C PHE A 89 11.74 15.05 16.30
N LEU A 90 11.47 16.04 15.44
CA LEU A 90 11.24 17.43 15.86
C LEU A 90 10.18 17.61 16.96
N PRO A 91 9.03 16.93 16.95
CA PRO A 91 8.05 17.05 18.04
C PRO A 91 8.61 16.57 19.38
N LEU A 92 9.41 15.49 19.37
CA LEU A 92 9.97 14.88 20.57
C LEU A 92 11.08 15.75 21.18
N VAL A 93 11.99 16.28 20.35
CA VAL A 93 13.09 17.16 20.81
C VAL A 93 12.56 18.50 21.28
N LYS A 94 11.52 19.08 20.63
CA LYS A 94 10.84 20.30 21.09
C LYS A 94 10.20 20.11 22.47
N LYS A 95 9.52 18.98 22.69
CA LYS A 95 8.91 18.65 24.00
C LYS A 95 9.96 18.60 25.14
N ARG A 96 11.18 18.15 24.80
CA ARG A 96 12.32 18.09 25.75
C ARG A 96 13.20 19.34 25.76
N LYS A 97 12.83 20.37 24.97
CA LYS A 97 13.60 21.62 24.83
C LYS A 97 15.05 21.39 24.39
N ILE A 98 15.30 20.39 23.55
CA ILE A 98 16.61 20.06 22.99
C ILE A 98 16.79 20.84 21.69
N HIS A 99 17.96 21.42 21.46
CA HIS A 99 18.31 22.03 20.17
C HIS A 99 18.68 20.93 19.18
N PHE A 100 18.04 20.95 18.00
CA PHE A 100 18.19 19.91 17.00
C PHE A 100 18.62 20.50 15.66
N SER A 101 19.64 19.92 15.05
CA SER A 101 20.11 20.33 13.72
C SER A 101 20.44 19.13 12.84
N VAL A 102 20.15 19.24 11.56
CA VAL A 102 20.48 18.25 10.53
C VAL A 102 21.26 18.94 9.43
N LEU A 103 22.45 18.44 9.13
CA LEU A 103 23.37 18.97 8.14
C LEU A 103 23.77 17.86 7.15
N CYS A 104 23.45 18.04 5.88
CA CYS A 104 23.92 17.15 4.80
C CYS A 104 24.87 17.92 3.89
N ASN A 105 26.05 17.38 3.67
CA ASN A 105 27.07 17.98 2.78
C ASN A 105 27.69 16.92 1.86
N PRO A 106 27.34 16.92 0.56
CA PRO A 106 26.43 17.84 -0.14
C PRO A 106 24.95 17.66 0.26
N GLU A 107 24.07 18.58 -0.15
CA GLU A 107 22.62 18.53 0.15
C GLU A 107 21.92 17.31 -0.46
N SER A 108 22.47 16.73 -1.51
CA SER A 108 21.98 15.51 -2.18
C SER A 108 23.13 14.53 -2.34
N ILE A 109 22.90 13.28 -1.95
CA ILE A 109 23.83 12.16 -2.05
C ILE A 109 23.09 10.99 -2.68
N ILE A 110 23.30 10.80 -3.99
CA ILE A 110 22.67 9.69 -4.71
C ILE A 110 23.52 8.44 -4.51
N GLY A 111 22.87 7.35 -4.09
CA GLY A 111 23.54 6.07 -3.86
C GLY A 111 22.55 4.94 -3.64
N TYR A 112 23.09 3.75 -3.41
CA TYR A 112 22.33 2.54 -3.11
C TYR A 112 22.30 2.31 -1.60
N PHE A 113 21.11 2.11 -1.04
CA PHE A 113 20.94 1.83 0.39
C PHE A 113 19.60 1.12 0.66
N ASP A 114 19.54 0.41 1.78
CA ASP A 114 18.32 -0.22 2.28
C ASP A 114 17.58 0.77 3.20
N THR A 115 16.47 1.30 2.73
CA THR A 115 15.68 2.33 3.45
C THR A 115 15.16 1.84 4.79
N ASP A 116 14.69 0.57 4.87
CA ASP A 116 14.17 -0.03 6.10
C ASP A 116 15.27 -0.19 7.17
N LYS A 117 16.45 -0.60 6.74
CA LYS A 117 17.58 -0.80 7.67
C LYS A 117 18.17 0.53 8.12
N LEU A 118 18.28 1.50 7.20
CA LEU A 118 18.80 2.84 7.52
C LEU A 118 17.84 3.59 8.45
N ASP A 119 16.50 3.48 8.26
CA ASP A 119 15.52 4.01 9.21
C ASP A 119 15.75 3.46 10.63
N LYS A 120 15.91 2.15 10.76
CA LYS A 120 16.14 1.50 12.06
C LYS A 120 17.45 1.93 12.72
N ILE A 121 18.52 2.13 11.95
CA ILE A 121 19.80 2.67 12.44
C ILE A 121 19.58 4.08 12.98
N LEU A 122 19.01 4.97 12.17
CA LEU A 122 18.75 6.37 12.55
C LEU A 122 17.85 6.46 13.78
N TYR A 123 16.75 5.72 13.79
CA TYR A 123 15.81 5.72 14.90
C TYR A 123 16.47 5.32 16.21
N ASN A 124 17.26 4.23 16.23
CA ASN A 124 17.93 3.78 17.45
C ASN A 124 18.96 4.79 17.96
N LEU A 125 19.75 5.40 17.07
CA LEU A 125 20.74 6.40 17.44
C LEU A 125 20.09 7.69 17.95
N LEU A 126 19.09 8.22 17.24
CA LEU A 126 18.36 9.43 17.61
C LEU A 126 17.54 9.25 18.89
N SER A 127 16.86 8.11 19.03
CA SER A 127 16.13 7.79 20.26
C SER A 127 17.05 7.76 21.48
N ASN A 128 18.26 7.20 21.35
CA ASN A 128 19.27 7.23 22.41
C ASN A 128 19.77 8.65 22.69
N ALA A 129 20.08 9.44 21.65
CA ALA A 129 20.51 10.83 21.81
C ALA A 129 19.47 11.68 22.54
N VAL A 130 18.16 11.50 22.26
CA VAL A 130 17.08 12.19 22.98
C VAL A 130 16.91 11.65 24.39
N LYS A 131 17.01 10.33 24.57
CA LYS A 131 16.79 9.65 25.86
C LYS A 131 17.83 10.04 26.92
N TYR A 132 19.11 10.11 26.54
CA TYR A 132 20.22 10.34 27.42
C TYR A 132 20.70 11.80 27.44
N ASN A 133 19.97 12.69 26.75
CA ASN A 133 20.26 14.13 26.79
C ASN A 133 19.61 14.83 27.98
N LYS A 134 20.12 16.02 28.28
CA LYS A 134 19.59 16.94 29.29
C LYS A 134 18.65 17.97 28.65
N GLU A 135 17.79 18.58 29.46
CA GLU A 135 16.99 19.72 29.03
C GLU A 135 17.91 20.89 28.64
N GLY A 136 17.62 21.54 27.49
CA GLY A 136 18.48 22.58 26.93
C GLY A 136 19.75 22.05 26.25
N GLY A 137 19.88 20.75 26.09
CA GLY A 137 20.99 20.15 25.36
C GLY A 137 20.89 20.32 23.84
N TYR A 138 21.82 19.74 23.11
CA TYR A 138 21.76 19.70 21.63
C TYR A 138 21.92 18.28 21.08
N ILE A 139 21.35 18.06 19.91
CA ILE A 139 21.58 16.88 19.05
C ILE A 139 21.86 17.39 17.65
N GLN A 140 22.93 16.90 17.05
CA GLN A 140 23.33 17.22 15.69
C GLN A 140 23.46 15.94 14.87
N VAL A 141 22.77 15.90 13.74
CA VAL A 141 22.91 14.86 12.71
C VAL A 141 23.70 15.45 11.57
N THR A 142 24.79 14.79 11.17
CA THR A 142 25.58 15.23 10.03
C THR A 142 25.80 14.06 9.07
N LEU A 143 25.51 14.26 7.79
CA LEU A 143 25.78 13.29 6.74
C LEU A 143 26.74 13.90 5.73
N MET A 144 27.81 13.17 5.38
CA MET A 144 28.80 13.59 4.39
C MET A 144 29.40 12.38 3.68
N TYR A 145 30.01 12.59 2.53
CA TYR A 145 30.87 11.56 1.94
C TYR A 145 32.08 11.28 2.84
N ALA A 146 32.53 10.04 2.89
CA ALA A 146 33.86 9.71 3.40
C ALA A 146 34.93 10.25 2.43
N GLU A 147 36.22 10.08 2.76
CA GLU A 147 37.33 10.45 1.86
C GLU A 147 37.22 9.78 0.49
N ASP A 148 36.77 8.54 0.52
CA ASP A 148 36.34 7.76 -0.62
C ASP A 148 34.84 8.00 -0.81
N ARG A 149 34.45 8.57 -1.96
CA ARG A 149 33.03 8.92 -2.26
C ARG A 149 32.12 7.73 -2.43
N ASP A 150 32.64 6.52 -2.37
CA ASP A 150 31.87 5.28 -2.39
C ASP A 150 31.15 5.04 -1.05
N PHE A 151 31.55 5.77 0.00
CA PHE A 151 30.99 5.67 1.34
C PHE A 151 30.43 7.00 1.84
N VAL A 152 29.42 6.89 2.69
CA VAL A 152 28.91 8.03 3.49
C VAL A 152 29.21 7.82 4.95
N ARG A 153 29.43 8.93 5.66
CA ARG A 153 29.52 9.00 7.12
C ARG A 153 28.34 9.72 7.68
N LEU A 154 27.60 9.03 8.54
CA LEU A 154 26.51 9.56 9.31
C LEU A 154 26.97 9.75 10.76
N HIS A 155 26.98 10.99 11.21
CA HIS A 155 27.30 11.38 12.58
C HIS A 155 26.03 11.73 13.34
N VAL A 156 25.84 11.12 14.51
CA VAL A 156 24.79 11.50 15.47
C VAL A 156 25.47 11.89 16.76
N LYS A 157 25.51 13.19 17.02
CA LYS A 157 26.21 13.80 18.14
C LYS A 157 25.23 14.42 19.14
N ASP A 158 25.44 14.17 20.41
CA ASP A 158 24.71 14.78 21.52
C ASP A 158 25.65 15.31 22.61
N ASN A 159 25.16 16.21 23.46
CA ASN A 159 25.86 16.68 24.65
C ASN A 159 25.20 16.17 25.94
N GLY A 160 24.69 14.98 25.93
CA GLY A 160 24.04 14.31 27.04
C GLY A 160 25.02 13.81 28.12
N SER A 161 24.61 12.73 28.78
CA SER A 161 25.36 12.15 29.90
C SER A 161 26.72 11.54 29.55
N GLY A 162 26.94 11.23 28.26
CA GLY A 162 28.15 10.53 27.83
C GLY A 162 28.23 9.10 28.36
N ILE A 163 29.29 8.39 27.97
CA ILE A 163 29.53 6.97 28.26
C ILE A 163 30.98 6.79 28.73
N SER A 164 31.17 6.19 29.89
CA SER A 164 32.51 5.93 30.43
C SER A 164 33.27 4.91 29.57
N LYS A 165 34.61 5.01 29.53
CA LYS A 165 35.49 4.16 28.70
C LYS A 165 35.28 2.65 28.91
N ASP A 166 35.01 2.25 30.15
CA ASP A 166 34.79 0.83 30.45
C ASP A 166 33.48 0.32 29.88
N LYS A 167 32.45 1.15 29.83
CA LYS A 167 31.14 0.86 29.28
C LYS A 167 31.15 0.84 27.74
N GLN A 168 31.98 1.67 27.08
CA GLN A 168 32.10 1.71 25.62
C GLN A 168 32.52 0.37 25.03
N LYS A 169 33.41 -0.39 25.69
CA LYS A 169 33.85 -1.74 25.27
C LYS A 169 32.73 -2.78 25.20
N SER A 170 31.65 -2.54 25.91
CA SER A 170 30.53 -3.46 26.01
C SER A 170 29.24 -2.93 25.41
N LEU A 171 29.28 -1.72 24.83
CA LEU A 171 28.10 -0.97 24.37
C LEU A 171 27.30 -1.68 23.29
N PHE A 172 27.98 -2.41 22.40
CA PHE A 172 27.39 -3.19 21.32
C PHE A 172 27.15 -4.67 21.68
N LYS A 173 27.41 -5.07 22.95
CA LYS A 173 27.09 -6.42 23.41
C LYS A 173 25.59 -6.55 23.59
N ARG A 174 25.09 -7.73 23.25
CA ARG A 174 23.67 -8.10 23.40
C ARG A 174 23.25 -8.10 24.85
N PHE A 175 22.06 -7.57 25.13
CA PHE A 175 21.51 -7.45 26.49
C PHE A 175 22.40 -6.67 27.46
N TYR A 176 23.21 -5.75 26.93
CA TYR A 176 23.98 -4.88 27.77
C TYR A 176 23.04 -3.91 28.51
N GLU A 177 22.91 -4.12 29.81
CA GLU A 177 22.17 -3.24 30.70
C GLU A 177 23.14 -2.17 31.25
N GLY A 178 23.05 -0.95 30.73
CA GLY A 178 23.64 0.21 31.39
C GLY A 178 22.92 0.52 32.72
N ASP A 179 23.43 1.47 33.51
CA ASP A 179 22.81 1.90 34.79
C ASP A 179 21.42 2.55 34.59
N TYR A 180 20.42 1.73 34.21
CA TYR A 180 19.03 2.18 33.98
C TYR A 180 18.39 2.79 35.23
N ARG A 181 18.89 2.43 36.45
CA ARG A 181 18.37 2.94 37.72
C ARG A 181 18.58 4.46 37.90
N LYS A 182 19.61 5.04 37.26
CA LYS A 182 19.90 6.48 37.35
C LYS A 182 18.98 7.36 36.51
N PHE A 183 18.39 6.83 35.44
CA PHE A 183 17.66 7.64 34.45
C PHE A 183 16.16 7.33 34.34
N ASN A 184 15.62 6.46 35.20
CA ASN A 184 14.20 6.06 35.23
C ASN A 184 13.66 5.62 33.86
N THR A 185 14.54 5.01 33.01
CA THR A 185 14.23 4.65 31.64
C THR A 185 14.58 3.18 31.38
N ILE A 186 13.57 2.38 31.06
CA ILE A 186 13.73 0.98 30.70
C ILE A 186 14.24 0.89 29.26
N GLY A 187 15.37 0.23 29.02
CA GLY A 187 15.91 -0.08 27.70
C GLY A 187 16.04 -1.60 27.54
N THR A 188 15.81 -2.13 26.36
CA THR A 188 15.89 -3.60 26.07
C THR A 188 17.33 -4.11 25.98
N GLY A 189 18.34 -3.22 25.92
CA GLY A 189 19.73 -3.62 25.67
C GLY A 189 19.99 -4.22 24.27
N ILE A 190 19.00 -4.14 23.37
CA ILE A 190 19.06 -4.74 22.03
C ILE A 190 19.36 -3.67 20.95
N GLY A 191 18.97 -2.41 21.16
CA GLY A 191 18.98 -1.40 20.11
C GLY A 191 20.35 -1.15 19.47
N LEU A 192 21.42 -0.98 20.27
CA LEU A 192 22.77 -0.71 19.73
C LEU A 192 23.44 -1.96 19.14
N SER A 193 23.16 -3.16 19.68
CA SER A 193 23.63 -4.40 19.08
C SER A 193 22.96 -4.63 17.70
N LEU A 194 21.68 -4.32 17.59
CA LEU A 194 20.96 -4.36 16.31
C LEU A 194 21.53 -3.34 15.31
N VAL A 195 21.81 -2.11 15.75
CA VAL A 195 22.47 -1.10 14.88
C VAL A 195 23.76 -1.65 14.30
N LYS A 196 24.60 -2.26 15.16
CA LYS A 196 25.85 -2.89 14.71
C LYS A 196 25.62 -3.99 13.70
N ASP A 197 24.69 -4.91 13.97
CA ASP A 197 24.35 -6.01 13.05
C ASP A 197 23.84 -5.48 11.70
N LEU A 198 23.03 -4.40 11.69
CA LEU A 198 22.51 -3.78 10.46
C LEU A 198 23.59 -3.04 9.66
N VAL A 199 24.51 -2.35 10.34
CA VAL A 199 25.64 -1.66 9.71
C VAL A 199 26.61 -2.68 9.09
N GLU A 200 26.94 -3.75 9.82
CA GLU A 200 27.78 -4.85 9.31
C GLU A 200 27.12 -5.56 8.13
N LEU A 201 25.79 -5.70 8.14
CA LEU A 201 25.03 -6.27 7.01
C LEU A 201 25.18 -5.43 5.72
N HIS A 202 25.28 -4.08 5.87
CA HIS A 202 25.56 -3.17 4.73
C HIS A 202 27.02 -3.22 4.27
N GLY A 203 27.91 -3.92 4.98
CA GLY A 203 29.36 -3.86 4.74
C GLY A 203 30.01 -2.59 5.28
N GLY A 204 29.36 -1.91 6.23
CA GLY A 204 29.83 -0.70 6.87
C GLY A 204 30.49 -0.92 8.24
N SER A 205 30.77 0.19 8.94
CA SER A 205 31.30 0.18 10.30
C SER A 205 30.60 1.21 11.18
N ILE A 206 30.58 0.95 12.51
CA ILE A 206 30.09 1.89 13.51
C ILE A 206 31.15 2.13 14.57
N GLU A 207 31.38 3.39 14.88
CA GLU A 207 32.30 3.86 15.91
C GLU A 207 31.57 4.72 16.93
N VAL A 208 32.15 4.86 18.14
CA VAL A 208 31.60 5.71 19.20
C VAL A 208 32.72 6.52 19.85
N GLU A 209 32.53 7.82 19.90
CA GLU A 209 33.33 8.75 20.65
C GLU A 209 32.49 9.34 21.76
N SER A 210 32.90 9.11 23.02
CA SER A 210 32.12 9.58 24.16
C SER A 210 32.98 9.84 25.38
N GLU A 211 32.62 10.86 26.13
CA GLU A 211 33.20 11.20 27.43
C GLU A 211 32.08 11.46 28.45
N GLU A 212 32.18 10.84 29.62
CA GLU A 212 31.15 10.95 30.65
C GLU A 212 30.97 12.42 31.05
N GLY A 213 29.72 12.91 31.00
CA GLY A 213 29.34 14.30 31.26
C GLY A 213 29.48 15.26 30.08
N ARG A 214 30.08 14.86 28.95
CA ARG A 214 30.27 15.72 27.78
C ARG A 214 29.39 15.36 26.59
N GLY A 215 28.91 14.10 26.53
CA GLY A 215 28.05 13.63 25.48
C GLY A 215 28.62 12.47 24.67
N THR A 216 27.93 12.10 23.59
CA THR A 216 28.27 10.98 22.76
C THR A 216 28.16 11.35 21.27
N GLU A 217 29.08 10.83 20.47
CA GLU A 217 29.02 10.87 19.03
C GLU A 217 29.10 9.45 18.47
N PHE A 218 28.07 9.02 17.77
CA PHE A 218 28.08 7.79 16.98
C PHE A 218 28.42 8.13 15.54
N ILE A 219 29.34 7.38 14.94
CA ILE A 219 29.81 7.55 13.57
C ILE A 219 29.51 6.24 12.84
N VAL A 220 28.61 6.28 11.86
CA VAL A 220 28.24 5.14 11.02
C VAL A 220 28.78 5.40 9.62
N THR A 221 29.58 4.47 9.10
CA THR A 221 30.10 4.51 7.72
C THR A 221 29.41 3.42 6.92
N LEU A 222 28.77 3.80 5.81
CA LEU A 222 28.04 2.88 4.93
C LEU A 222 28.49 3.03 3.48
N PRO A 223 28.67 1.91 2.73
CA PRO A 223 28.85 1.98 1.29
C PRO A 223 27.57 2.48 0.62
N VAL A 224 27.71 3.26 -0.43
CA VAL A 224 26.60 3.79 -1.25
C VAL A 224 26.82 3.56 -2.75
N ASP A 225 28.01 3.11 -3.17
CA ASP A 225 28.27 2.77 -4.56
C ASP A 225 27.75 1.35 -4.88
N ARG A 226 27.17 1.19 -6.07
CA ARG A 226 26.58 -0.09 -6.54
C ARG A 226 27.58 -1.26 -6.48
N SER A 227 28.85 -1.02 -6.69
CA SER A 227 29.89 -2.06 -6.76
C SER A 227 30.08 -2.85 -5.46
N TYR A 228 29.64 -2.31 -4.34
CA TYR A 228 29.70 -2.97 -3.02
C TYR A 228 28.57 -3.96 -2.77
N PHE A 229 27.54 -3.99 -3.63
CA PHE A 229 26.36 -4.83 -3.45
C PHE A 229 26.28 -5.89 -4.55
N LYS A 230 25.86 -7.09 -4.17
CA LYS A 230 25.63 -8.18 -5.12
C LYS A 230 24.33 -7.95 -5.89
N GLU A 231 24.22 -8.46 -7.12
CA GLU A 231 23.01 -8.36 -7.94
C GLU A 231 21.74 -8.83 -7.21
N GLU A 232 21.83 -9.89 -6.42
CA GLU A 232 20.73 -10.42 -5.60
C GLU A 232 20.29 -9.50 -4.45
N GLN A 233 21.06 -8.45 -4.14
CA GLN A 233 20.79 -7.45 -3.10
C GLN A 233 20.25 -6.15 -3.68
N ILE A 234 20.27 -5.98 -5.01
CA ILE A 234 19.87 -4.76 -5.69
C ILE A 234 18.44 -4.90 -6.17
N ASP A 235 17.61 -3.93 -5.81
CA ASP A 235 16.22 -3.79 -6.25
C ASP A 235 16.09 -2.51 -7.06
N GLU A 236 16.20 -2.62 -8.40
CA GLU A 236 16.13 -1.47 -9.31
C GLU A 236 14.67 -1.01 -9.55
N GLU A 237 13.69 -1.88 -9.29
CA GLU A 237 12.27 -1.56 -9.46
C GLU A 237 11.65 -0.90 -8.23
N ALA A 238 12.34 -0.89 -7.11
CA ALA A 238 11.90 -0.17 -5.93
C ALA A 238 11.96 1.35 -6.19
N VAL A 239 10.90 1.87 -6.79
CA VAL A 239 10.65 3.31 -6.78
C VAL A 239 10.52 3.69 -5.31
N LEU A 240 11.51 4.42 -4.77
CA LEU A 240 11.39 5.03 -3.44
C LEU A 240 10.01 5.69 -3.40
N PRO A 241 9.17 5.37 -2.41
CA PRO A 241 7.93 6.09 -2.27
C PRO A 241 8.30 7.55 -2.08
N VAL A 242 8.18 8.34 -3.15
CA VAL A 242 8.00 9.77 -2.98
C VAL A 242 6.83 9.84 -2.02
N GLN A 243 7.10 10.18 -0.78
CA GLN A 243 6.05 10.52 0.16
C GLN A 243 5.27 11.64 -0.53
N LYS A 244 4.24 11.24 -1.30
CA LYS A 244 3.14 12.15 -1.52
C LYS A 244 2.69 12.48 -0.12
N THR A 245 3.13 13.63 0.36
CA THR A 245 2.55 14.31 1.51
C THR A 245 1.06 14.07 1.36
N VAL A 246 0.51 13.23 2.23
CA VAL A 246 -0.93 13.12 2.34
C VAL A 246 -1.33 14.49 2.84
N THR A 247 -1.58 15.38 1.91
CA THR A 247 -2.29 16.62 2.17
C THR A 247 -3.62 16.12 2.71
N TYR A 248 -3.77 16.23 4.01
CA TYR A 248 -5.07 16.11 4.65
C TYR A 248 -5.92 17.17 3.96
N LEU A 249 -6.72 16.71 2.99
CA LEU A 249 -7.83 17.52 2.50
C LEU A 249 -8.66 17.80 3.74
N GLU A 250 -8.78 19.09 4.03
CA GLU A 250 -9.61 19.63 5.09
C GLU A 250 -10.94 18.90 5.09
N GLU A 251 -11.32 18.41 6.25
CA GLU A 251 -12.63 17.86 6.52
C GLU A 251 -13.66 18.95 6.21
N GLU A 252 -14.37 18.83 5.11
CA GLU A 252 -15.66 19.48 5.01
C GLU A 252 -16.56 18.89 6.11
N ASN A 253 -16.81 19.71 7.12
CA ASN A 253 -17.80 19.50 8.14
C ASN A 253 -19.16 19.15 7.51
N ALA A 254 -19.51 17.89 7.52
CA ALA A 254 -20.85 17.44 7.22
C ALA A 254 -21.51 16.93 8.49
N GLU A 255 -21.94 17.84 9.36
CA GLU A 255 -23.08 17.61 10.20
C GLU A 255 -24.32 17.50 9.30
N ASN A 256 -24.73 16.27 9.02
CA ASN A 256 -26.11 16.03 8.60
C ASN A 256 -26.52 14.62 9.03
N VAL A 257 -27.48 14.56 9.90
CA VAL A 257 -28.33 13.41 10.19
C VAL A 257 -28.91 12.91 8.86
N VAL A 258 -28.37 11.82 8.34
CA VAL A 258 -28.78 11.25 7.07
C VAL A 258 -29.61 10.00 7.32
N ALA A 259 -30.82 10.04 6.81
CA ALA A 259 -31.59 8.83 6.53
C ALA A 259 -30.71 7.83 5.77
N GLU A 260 -30.73 6.56 6.17
CA GLU A 260 -29.90 5.50 5.59
C GLU A 260 -30.12 5.42 4.06
N LYS A 261 -29.21 5.99 3.30
CA LYS A 261 -29.11 5.69 1.86
C LYS A 261 -28.65 4.25 1.71
N PRO A 262 -29.20 3.48 0.76
CA PRO A 262 -28.73 2.14 0.49
C PRO A 262 -27.22 2.19 0.22
N LYS A 263 -26.47 1.36 0.94
CA LYS A 263 -25.00 1.30 0.82
C LYS A 263 -24.65 0.79 -0.56
N ALA A 264 -23.79 1.53 -1.25
CA ALA A 264 -23.50 1.29 -2.67
C ALA A 264 -22.57 0.09 -2.91
N HIS A 265 -21.74 -0.30 -1.91
CA HIS A 265 -20.71 -1.32 -2.06
C HIS A 265 -20.77 -2.38 -0.97
N THR A 266 -20.37 -3.60 -1.35
CA THR A 266 -20.29 -4.77 -0.47
C THR A 266 -18.82 -5.20 -0.32
N ILE A 267 -18.36 -5.33 0.92
CA ILE A 267 -16.99 -5.72 1.26
C ILE A 267 -17.00 -7.07 1.97
N LEU A 268 -16.09 -7.95 1.57
CA LEU A 268 -15.79 -9.19 2.29
C LEU A 268 -14.57 -8.97 3.19
N VAL A 269 -14.71 -9.21 4.48
CA VAL A 269 -13.64 -9.19 5.47
C VAL A 269 -13.30 -10.60 5.88
N VAL A 270 -12.05 -11.01 5.75
CA VAL A 270 -11.55 -12.35 6.06
C VAL A 270 -10.47 -12.23 7.14
N GLU A 271 -10.74 -12.72 8.34
CA GLU A 271 -9.86 -12.59 9.51
C GLU A 271 -10.21 -13.71 10.49
N ASP A 272 -9.22 -14.46 10.94
CA ASP A 272 -9.40 -15.58 11.88
C ASP A 272 -9.54 -15.14 13.35
N ASN A 273 -9.08 -13.93 13.67
CA ASN A 273 -9.28 -13.36 15.00
C ASN A 273 -10.67 -12.71 15.12
N GLU A 274 -11.54 -13.32 15.89
CA GLU A 274 -12.94 -12.90 16.07
C GLU A 274 -13.07 -11.44 16.58
N GLU A 275 -12.21 -11.00 17.51
CA GLU A 275 -12.27 -9.64 18.07
C GLU A 275 -11.90 -8.59 17.01
N LEU A 276 -10.86 -8.85 16.22
CA LEU A 276 -10.45 -7.96 15.12
C LEU A 276 -11.47 -7.95 13.99
N LEU A 277 -12.02 -9.12 13.64
CA LEU A 277 -13.11 -9.26 12.67
C LEU A 277 -14.31 -8.41 13.06
N GLN A 278 -14.79 -8.55 14.30
CA GLN A 278 -15.93 -7.78 14.81
C GLN A 278 -15.65 -6.27 14.86
N LEU A 279 -14.43 -5.88 15.22
CA LEU A 279 -14.01 -4.48 15.19
C LEU A 279 -14.08 -3.91 13.77
N MET A 280 -13.47 -4.58 12.79
CA MET A 280 -13.50 -4.16 11.38
C MET A 280 -14.93 -4.10 10.84
N VAL A 281 -15.75 -5.10 11.14
CA VAL A 281 -17.16 -5.14 10.74
C VAL A 281 -17.93 -3.94 11.31
N ARG A 282 -17.76 -3.64 12.59
CA ARG A 282 -18.44 -2.51 13.26
C ARG A 282 -18.09 -1.17 12.62
N LEU A 283 -16.84 -1.01 12.20
CA LEU A 283 -16.36 0.22 11.60
C LEU A 283 -16.80 0.34 10.13
N LEU A 284 -16.63 -0.71 9.34
CA LEU A 284 -16.95 -0.71 7.91
C LEU A 284 -18.46 -0.73 7.65
N LYS A 285 -19.27 -1.33 8.53
CA LYS A 285 -20.74 -1.34 8.41
C LYS A 285 -21.39 0.05 8.41
N ARG A 286 -20.67 1.10 8.79
CA ARG A 286 -21.20 2.47 8.70
C ARG A 286 -21.37 2.93 7.25
N GLU A 287 -20.46 2.53 6.35
CA GLU A 287 -20.40 3.00 4.96
C GLU A 287 -20.72 1.89 3.95
N TYR A 288 -20.49 0.62 4.31
CA TYR A 288 -20.50 -0.53 3.40
C TYR A 288 -21.42 -1.64 3.90
N ASN A 289 -21.91 -2.49 2.97
CA ASN A 289 -22.42 -3.81 3.35
C ASN A 289 -21.21 -4.70 3.62
N VAL A 290 -21.23 -5.49 4.69
CA VAL A 290 -20.07 -6.29 5.10
C VAL A 290 -20.47 -7.74 5.29
N HIS A 291 -19.81 -8.63 4.52
CA HIS A 291 -19.78 -10.07 4.73
C HIS A 291 -18.48 -10.46 5.42
N THR A 292 -18.49 -11.58 6.12
CA THR A 292 -17.34 -12.05 6.92
C THR A 292 -17.03 -13.50 6.62
N ALA A 293 -15.76 -13.86 6.78
CA ALA A 293 -15.28 -15.25 6.79
C ALA A 293 -14.09 -15.35 7.76
N GLU A 294 -13.89 -16.51 8.38
CA GLU A 294 -12.81 -16.75 9.33
C GLU A 294 -11.54 -17.29 8.67
N ASN A 295 -11.61 -17.71 7.40
CA ASN A 295 -10.50 -18.23 6.61
C ASN A 295 -10.80 -18.14 5.11
N GLY A 296 -9.77 -18.38 4.30
CA GLY A 296 -9.90 -18.29 2.84
C GLY A 296 -10.91 -19.28 2.25
N GLN A 297 -11.07 -20.47 2.83
CA GLN A 297 -12.02 -21.47 2.34
C GLN A 297 -13.49 -21.05 2.54
N GLU A 298 -13.81 -20.46 3.69
CA GLU A 298 -15.13 -19.87 3.94
C GLU A 298 -15.36 -18.66 3.04
N ALA A 299 -14.33 -17.83 2.83
CA ALA A 299 -14.38 -16.68 1.93
C ALA A 299 -14.76 -17.09 0.50
N VAL A 300 -14.22 -18.22 0.00
CA VAL A 300 -14.63 -18.78 -1.30
C VAL A 300 -16.12 -19.10 -1.33
N THR A 301 -16.67 -19.68 -0.26
CA THR A 301 -18.10 -20.00 -0.16
C THR A 301 -18.97 -18.74 -0.19
N VAL A 302 -18.50 -17.65 0.45
CA VAL A 302 -19.19 -16.35 0.40
C VAL A 302 -19.19 -15.79 -1.02
N LEU A 303 -18.04 -15.84 -1.72
CA LEU A 303 -17.91 -15.36 -3.10
C LEU A 303 -18.78 -16.11 -4.12
N ASP A 304 -19.07 -17.38 -3.86
CA ASP A 304 -19.97 -18.17 -4.72
C ASP A 304 -21.44 -17.76 -4.58
N ASN A 305 -21.83 -17.15 -3.44
CA ASN A 305 -23.21 -16.81 -3.11
C ASN A 305 -23.52 -15.31 -3.15
N GLU A 306 -22.52 -14.45 -2.96
CA GLU A 306 -22.71 -13.02 -2.77
C GLU A 306 -21.89 -12.21 -3.79
N ASP A 307 -22.41 -11.04 -4.18
CA ASP A 307 -21.69 -10.11 -5.05
C ASP A 307 -20.81 -9.19 -4.19
N ILE A 308 -19.50 -9.37 -4.28
CA ILE A 308 -18.48 -8.64 -3.51
C ILE A 308 -17.77 -7.62 -4.40
N ASP A 309 -17.65 -6.38 -3.92
CA ASP A 309 -16.97 -5.30 -4.63
C ASP A 309 -15.49 -5.18 -4.28
N LEU A 310 -15.10 -5.57 -3.05
CA LEU A 310 -13.73 -5.50 -2.55
C LEU A 310 -13.54 -6.51 -1.42
N ILE A 311 -12.34 -7.07 -1.32
CA ILE A 311 -11.93 -8.01 -0.29
C ILE A 311 -10.86 -7.37 0.60
N VAL A 312 -10.99 -7.54 1.92
CA VAL A 312 -9.95 -7.27 2.92
C VAL A 312 -9.66 -8.59 3.62
N SER A 313 -8.46 -9.11 3.47
CA SER A 313 -8.08 -10.42 4.03
C SER A 313 -6.81 -10.34 4.85
N ASP A 314 -6.79 -11.00 6.01
CA ASP A 314 -5.52 -11.31 6.67
C ASP A 314 -4.70 -12.26 5.80
N VAL A 315 -3.38 -12.17 5.94
CA VAL A 315 -2.42 -13.08 5.28
C VAL A 315 -2.33 -14.40 6.04
N MET A 316 -2.24 -14.36 7.37
CA MET A 316 -1.98 -15.54 8.18
C MET A 316 -3.28 -16.10 8.79
N MET A 317 -3.89 -17.05 8.13
CA MET A 317 -5.11 -17.71 8.57
C MET A 317 -4.99 -19.23 8.45
N PRO A 318 -5.73 -20.00 9.28
CA PRO A 318 -5.77 -21.45 9.16
C PRO A 318 -6.52 -21.90 7.90
N VAL A 319 -6.34 -23.16 7.51
CA VAL A 319 -7.02 -23.87 6.40
C VAL A 319 -6.57 -23.37 5.02
N MET A 320 -6.83 -22.11 4.68
CA MET A 320 -6.40 -21.42 3.47
C MET A 320 -5.96 -20.01 3.87
N ASP A 321 -4.68 -19.71 3.66
CA ASP A 321 -4.11 -18.41 3.99
C ASP A 321 -4.52 -17.32 2.99
N GLY A 322 -4.25 -16.05 3.33
CA GLY A 322 -4.67 -14.91 2.51
C GLY A 322 -3.92 -14.80 1.18
N ILE A 323 -2.70 -15.32 1.07
CA ILE A 323 -1.92 -15.35 -0.18
C ILE A 323 -2.53 -16.38 -1.13
N GLU A 324 -2.82 -17.57 -0.63
CA GLU A 324 -3.46 -18.65 -1.38
C GLU A 324 -4.86 -18.23 -1.82
N PHE A 325 -5.62 -17.59 -0.94
CA PHE A 325 -6.94 -17.04 -1.24
C PHE A 325 -6.88 -15.93 -2.30
N CYS A 326 -5.95 -14.98 -2.18
CA CYS A 326 -5.74 -13.94 -3.19
C CYS A 326 -5.40 -14.54 -4.55
N ARG A 327 -4.48 -15.51 -4.61
CA ARG A 327 -4.14 -16.24 -5.84
C ARG A 327 -5.36 -16.93 -6.46
N TYR A 328 -6.21 -17.55 -5.65
CA TYR A 328 -7.45 -18.14 -6.11
C TYR A 328 -8.38 -17.10 -6.75
N VAL A 329 -8.60 -15.97 -6.08
CA VAL A 329 -9.46 -14.87 -6.57
C VAL A 329 -8.91 -14.30 -7.87
N LYS A 330 -7.62 -14.02 -7.95
CA LYS A 330 -7.00 -13.36 -9.11
C LYS A 330 -6.87 -14.27 -10.32
N ASN A 331 -6.80 -15.59 -10.13
CA ASN A 331 -6.72 -16.57 -11.23
C ASN A 331 -8.09 -17.06 -11.72
N LYS A 332 -9.19 -16.77 -11.00
CA LYS A 332 -10.53 -17.18 -11.43
C LYS A 332 -11.18 -16.07 -12.24
N LEU A 333 -11.55 -16.36 -13.51
CA LEU A 333 -12.12 -15.37 -14.42
C LEU A 333 -13.29 -14.58 -13.81
N GLU A 334 -14.14 -15.25 -13.05
CA GLU A 334 -15.32 -14.63 -12.43
C GLU A 334 -14.98 -13.65 -11.30
N LEU A 335 -13.80 -13.74 -10.70
CA LEU A 335 -13.42 -13.04 -9.48
C LEU A 335 -12.23 -12.08 -9.67
N SER A 336 -11.41 -12.25 -10.73
CA SER A 336 -10.14 -11.51 -10.92
C SER A 336 -10.28 -9.99 -10.89
N HIS A 337 -11.45 -9.46 -11.21
CA HIS A 337 -11.77 -8.03 -11.18
C HIS A 337 -12.01 -7.46 -9.77
N ILE A 338 -12.11 -8.33 -8.75
CA ILE A 338 -12.36 -7.89 -7.36
C ILE A 338 -11.03 -7.42 -6.75
N PRO A 339 -10.94 -6.17 -6.29
CA PRO A 339 -9.75 -5.71 -5.60
C PRO A 339 -9.56 -6.44 -4.27
N VAL A 340 -8.29 -6.81 -3.96
CA VAL A 340 -7.90 -7.50 -2.74
C VAL A 340 -6.90 -6.64 -1.97
N ILE A 341 -7.23 -6.32 -0.72
CA ILE A 341 -6.33 -5.73 0.26
C ILE A 341 -5.87 -6.83 1.20
N LEU A 342 -4.56 -7.05 1.30
CA LEU A 342 -3.99 -8.00 2.25
C LEU A 342 -3.50 -7.28 3.51
N LEU A 343 -3.90 -7.77 4.68
CA LEU A 343 -3.43 -7.33 5.98
C LEU A 343 -2.27 -8.24 6.41
N THR A 344 -1.12 -7.68 6.72
CA THR A 344 0.07 -8.48 7.04
C THR A 344 0.75 -7.99 8.31
N ALA A 345 1.20 -8.92 9.16
CA ALA A 345 2.07 -8.60 10.29
C ALA A 345 3.55 -8.45 9.87
N LYS A 346 3.86 -8.77 8.62
CA LYS A 346 5.21 -8.77 8.10
C LYS A 346 5.49 -7.49 7.32
N ASN A 347 6.50 -6.74 7.77
CA ASN A 347 7.01 -5.54 7.08
C ASN A 347 8.07 -5.87 6.03
N LYS A 348 8.17 -7.13 5.59
CA LYS A 348 9.18 -7.53 4.62
C LYS A 348 8.73 -7.25 3.18
N GLU A 349 9.61 -6.66 2.41
CA GLU A 349 9.48 -6.53 0.97
C GLU A 349 9.37 -7.89 0.25
N GLU A 350 9.99 -8.96 0.79
CA GLU A 350 9.84 -10.32 0.26
C GLU A 350 8.39 -10.83 0.32
N ASP A 351 7.71 -10.59 1.44
CA ASP A 351 6.29 -10.96 1.58
C ASP A 351 5.40 -10.01 0.75
N ARG A 352 5.85 -8.77 0.52
CA ARG A 352 5.22 -7.84 -0.43
C ARG A 352 5.44 -8.27 -1.87
N ALA A 353 6.66 -8.69 -2.24
CA ALA A 353 6.97 -9.18 -3.58
C ALA A 353 6.14 -10.43 -3.90
N GLU A 354 6.12 -11.44 -3.02
CA GLU A 354 5.27 -12.63 -3.18
C GLU A 354 3.79 -12.26 -3.32
N ALA A 355 3.36 -11.30 -2.55
CA ALA A 355 1.97 -10.85 -2.53
C ALA A 355 1.64 -9.93 -3.72
N TYR A 356 2.59 -9.15 -4.27
CA TYR A 356 2.44 -8.48 -5.57
C TYR A 356 2.42 -9.51 -6.73
N GLU A 357 3.26 -10.55 -6.68
CA GLU A 357 3.25 -11.64 -7.65
C GLU A 357 1.90 -12.38 -7.70
N VAL A 358 1.18 -12.48 -6.59
CA VAL A 358 -0.18 -13.05 -6.57
C VAL A 358 -1.26 -12.07 -7.01
N GLY A 359 -0.91 -10.82 -7.32
CA GLY A 359 -1.82 -9.81 -7.88
C GLY A 359 -2.67 -9.06 -6.86
N ALA A 360 -2.26 -8.96 -5.60
CA ALA A 360 -2.98 -8.14 -4.62
C ALA A 360 -2.90 -6.65 -4.97
N ASP A 361 -4.01 -5.92 -4.82
CA ASP A 361 -4.13 -4.50 -5.21
C ASP A 361 -3.59 -3.56 -4.14
N ALA A 362 -3.51 -4.00 -2.89
CA ALA A 362 -2.91 -3.24 -1.80
C ALA A 362 -2.48 -4.13 -0.63
N PHE A 363 -1.51 -3.61 0.12
CA PHE A 363 -1.03 -4.20 1.38
C PHE A 363 -1.12 -3.18 2.49
N ILE A 364 -1.49 -3.65 3.68
CA ILE A 364 -1.53 -2.85 4.90
C ILE A 364 -0.87 -3.67 6.00
N SER A 365 0.20 -3.15 6.60
CA SER A 365 0.88 -3.83 7.70
C SER A 365 0.12 -3.67 9.02
N LYS A 366 -0.03 -4.76 9.76
CA LYS A 366 -0.49 -4.74 11.16
C LYS A 366 0.68 -4.28 12.07
N PRO A 367 0.45 -3.38 13.05
CA PRO A 367 -0.82 -2.72 13.32
C PRO A 367 -1.10 -1.59 12.33
N PHE A 368 -2.34 -1.43 11.94
CA PHE A 368 -2.74 -0.41 10.97
C PHE A 368 -3.65 0.65 11.61
N ASN A 369 -3.58 1.85 11.03
CA ASN A 369 -4.52 2.91 11.34
C ASN A 369 -5.80 2.71 10.51
N LEU A 370 -6.96 2.82 11.14
CA LEU A 370 -8.26 2.65 10.51
C LEU A 370 -8.51 3.66 9.38
N ALA A 371 -8.05 4.91 9.55
CA ALA A 371 -8.18 5.92 8.50
C ALA A 371 -7.41 5.52 7.22
N VAL A 372 -6.27 4.85 7.37
CA VAL A 372 -5.48 4.32 6.24
C VAL A 372 -6.24 3.20 5.53
N LEU A 373 -6.84 2.27 6.29
CA LEU A 373 -7.67 1.19 5.72
C LEU A 373 -8.86 1.77 4.96
N HIS A 374 -9.63 2.69 5.57
CA HIS A 374 -10.75 3.37 4.92
C HIS A 374 -10.34 4.12 3.65
N ALA A 375 -9.22 4.86 3.69
CA ALA A 375 -8.70 5.57 2.53
C ALA A 375 -8.33 4.61 1.38
N ARG A 376 -7.71 3.47 1.68
CA ARG A 376 -7.37 2.44 0.67
C ARG A 376 -8.61 1.82 0.05
N ILE A 377 -9.59 1.41 0.86
CA ILE A 377 -10.87 0.87 0.38
C ILE A 377 -11.53 1.88 -0.56
N ARG A 378 -11.70 3.13 -0.12
CA ARG A 378 -12.32 4.20 -0.90
C ARG A 378 -11.60 4.47 -2.21
N ASN A 379 -10.27 4.49 -2.19
CA ASN A 379 -9.47 4.74 -3.39
C ASN A 379 -9.60 3.60 -4.41
N LEU A 380 -9.57 2.34 -3.98
CA LEU A 380 -9.73 1.19 -4.88
C LEU A 380 -11.13 1.14 -5.49
N LEU A 381 -12.18 1.40 -4.70
CA LEU A 381 -13.55 1.45 -5.21
C LEU A 381 -13.73 2.60 -6.21
N LYS A 382 -13.25 3.81 -5.90
CA LYS A 382 -13.29 4.94 -6.84
C LYS A 382 -12.47 4.68 -8.11
N TYR A 383 -11.33 4.01 -8.00
CA TYR A 383 -10.52 3.65 -9.16
C TYR A 383 -11.25 2.66 -10.08
N LYS A 384 -11.93 1.66 -9.50
CA LYS A 384 -12.80 0.72 -10.24
C LYS A 384 -13.94 1.46 -10.96
N GLU A 385 -14.63 2.37 -10.28
CA GLU A 385 -15.70 3.20 -10.88
C GLU A 385 -15.17 4.08 -12.01
N ARG A 386 -14.00 4.70 -11.83
CA ARG A 386 -13.37 5.54 -12.84
C ARG A 386 -13.00 4.74 -14.09
N LYS A 387 -12.40 3.57 -13.95
CA LYS A 387 -12.10 2.67 -15.10
C LYS A 387 -13.37 2.34 -15.89
N ALA A 388 -14.45 1.99 -15.22
CA ALA A 388 -15.73 1.71 -15.86
C ALA A 388 -16.30 2.94 -16.59
N HIS A 389 -16.16 4.13 -15.99
CA HIS A 389 -16.57 5.38 -16.63
C HIS A 389 -15.71 5.71 -17.86
N ASP A 390 -14.39 5.54 -17.77
CA ASP A 390 -13.44 5.83 -18.84
C ASP A 390 -13.68 4.88 -20.02
N PHE A 391 -13.89 3.57 -19.76
CA PHE A 391 -14.28 2.62 -20.79
C PHE A 391 -15.53 3.08 -21.55
N LYS A 392 -16.53 3.56 -20.83
CA LYS A 392 -17.79 3.97 -21.45
C LYS A 392 -17.64 5.20 -22.35
N ASN A 393 -16.85 6.19 -21.92
CA ASN A 393 -16.83 7.53 -22.53
C ASN A 393 -15.71 7.74 -23.58
N GLN A 394 -14.63 6.97 -23.53
CA GLN A 394 -13.55 7.06 -24.51
C GLN A 394 -13.97 6.41 -25.83
N LEU A 395 -13.80 7.11 -26.95
CA LEU A 395 -14.11 6.63 -28.31
C LEU A 395 -13.07 5.62 -28.81
N VAL A 396 -11.80 5.95 -28.57
CA VAL A 396 -10.64 5.11 -28.87
C VAL A 396 -9.91 4.88 -27.57
N PHE A 397 -9.69 3.63 -27.18
CA PHE A 397 -8.86 3.27 -26.04
C PHE A 397 -8.05 2.03 -26.41
N GLU A 398 -6.82 1.99 -25.96
CA GLU A 398 -6.06 0.76 -25.87
C GLU A 398 -6.40 0.11 -24.54
N ILE A 399 -6.75 -1.18 -24.53
CA ILE A 399 -7.12 -1.92 -23.32
C ILE A 399 -5.97 -1.85 -22.29
N LYS A 400 -4.72 -1.81 -22.76
CA LYS A 400 -3.52 -1.66 -21.95
C LYS A 400 -3.47 -0.36 -21.14
N GLU A 401 -4.10 0.72 -21.62
CA GLU A 401 -4.15 1.99 -20.91
C GLU A 401 -5.08 1.96 -19.69
N LEU A 402 -5.97 0.96 -19.61
CA LEU A 402 -6.92 0.80 -18.51
C LEU A 402 -6.38 0.00 -17.33
N ASP A 403 -5.12 -0.48 -17.39
CA ASP A 403 -4.44 -1.17 -16.30
C ASP A 403 -5.29 -2.30 -15.67
N TYR A 404 -5.81 -3.18 -16.50
CA TYR A 404 -6.52 -4.40 -16.10
C TYR A 404 -5.52 -5.50 -15.68
N THR A 405 -5.99 -6.50 -14.94
CA THR A 405 -5.20 -7.73 -14.77
C THR A 405 -5.07 -8.44 -16.12
N SER A 406 -4.02 -9.23 -16.33
CA SER A 406 -3.80 -9.94 -17.60
C SER A 406 -5.01 -10.79 -18.03
N ILE A 407 -5.72 -11.40 -17.09
CA ILE A 407 -6.94 -12.19 -17.33
C ILE A 407 -8.10 -11.29 -17.77
N ASP A 408 -8.22 -10.12 -17.15
CA ASP A 408 -9.27 -9.16 -17.47
C ASP A 408 -9.02 -8.48 -18.82
N GLU A 409 -7.74 -8.21 -19.13
CA GLU A 409 -7.30 -7.68 -20.42
C GLU A 409 -7.65 -8.64 -21.56
N ASP A 410 -7.26 -9.93 -21.42
CA ASP A 410 -7.58 -10.98 -22.41
C ASP A 410 -9.10 -11.14 -22.57
N PHE A 411 -9.84 -11.17 -21.46
CA PHE A 411 -11.30 -11.25 -21.50
C PHE A 411 -11.92 -10.06 -22.23
N MET A 412 -11.49 -8.83 -21.95
CA MET A 412 -12.01 -7.62 -22.58
C MET A 412 -11.67 -7.57 -24.07
N GLN A 413 -10.43 -7.95 -24.43
CA GLN A 413 -10.03 -8.04 -25.85
C GLN A 413 -10.91 -9.02 -26.60
N ARG A 414 -11.08 -10.23 -26.08
CA ARG A 414 -11.95 -11.26 -26.67
C ARG A 414 -13.40 -10.80 -26.79
N ALA A 415 -13.91 -10.10 -25.77
CA ALA A 415 -15.28 -9.59 -25.78
C ALA A 415 -15.49 -8.51 -26.85
N ILE A 416 -14.54 -7.59 -27.01
CA ILE A 416 -14.57 -6.55 -28.04
C ILE A 416 -14.42 -7.16 -29.41
N ASP A 417 -13.49 -8.09 -29.61
CA ASP A 417 -13.26 -8.75 -30.88
C ASP A 417 -14.47 -9.60 -31.31
N CYS A 418 -15.14 -10.25 -30.36
CA CYS A 418 -16.37 -10.98 -30.61
C CYS A 418 -17.47 -10.06 -31.16
N VAL A 419 -17.73 -8.93 -30.51
CA VAL A 419 -18.73 -7.97 -31.00
C VAL A 419 -18.33 -7.37 -32.36
N ASN A 420 -17.03 -7.08 -32.58
CA ASN A 420 -16.55 -6.53 -33.84
C ASN A 420 -16.68 -7.54 -35.01
N ARG A 421 -16.53 -8.85 -34.79
CA ARG A 421 -16.75 -9.89 -35.81
C ARG A 421 -18.20 -9.95 -36.25
N HIS A 422 -19.14 -9.63 -35.36
CA HIS A 422 -20.58 -9.62 -35.62
C HIS A 422 -21.13 -8.19 -35.73
N LEU A 423 -20.28 -7.23 -36.16
CA LEU A 423 -20.65 -5.82 -36.16
C LEU A 423 -21.89 -5.55 -37.03
N GLU A 424 -21.96 -6.13 -38.25
CA GLU A 424 -23.05 -5.94 -39.20
C GLU A 424 -24.27 -6.84 -38.92
N ASP A 425 -24.10 -7.87 -38.08
CA ASP A 425 -25.17 -8.84 -37.79
C ASP A 425 -26.13 -8.26 -36.75
N SER A 426 -27.30 -7.84 -37.24
CA SER A 426 -28.36 -7.28 -36.39
C SER A 426 -28.98 -8.29 -35.43
N ASP A 427 -28.89 -9.57 -35.75
CA ASP A 427 -29.47 -10.66 -34.96
C ASP A 427 -28.52 -11.18 -33.90
N PHE A 428 -27.24 -10.71 -33.90
CA PHE A 428 -26.29 -11.05 -32.86
C PHE A 428 -26.74 -10.53 -31.48
N ASP A 429 -27.16 -11.48 -30.66
CA ASP A 429 -27.77 -11.22 -29.35
C ASP A 429 -26.95 -11.71 -28.16
N GLN A 430 -27.52 -11.58 -26.96
CA GLN A 430 -26.87 -12.00 -25.73
C GLN A 430 -26.60 -13.52 -25.65
N PRO A 431 -27.52 -14.43 -26.02
CA PRO A 431 -27.26 -15.88 -26.10
C PRO A 431 -26.06 -16.23 -26.95
N GLN A 432 -25.97 -15.72 -28.18
CA GLN A 432 -24.85 -15.96 -29.09
C GLN A 432 -23.53 -15.41 -28.54
N PHE A 433 -23.57 -14.22 -27.91
CA PHE A 433 -22.38 -13.66 -27.27
C PHE A 433 -21.89 -14.51 -26.10
N VAL A 434 -22.81 -15.07 -25.29
CA VAL A 434 -22.46 -16.01 -24.20
C VAL A 434 -21.80 -17.28 -24.74
N GLU A 435 -22.35 -17.84 -25.83
CA GLU A 435 -21.84 -19.05 -26.46
C GLU A 435 -20.42 -18.83 -27.01
N GLU A 436 -20.18 -17.73 -27.75
CA GLU A 436 -18.86 -17.44 -28.34
C GLU A 436 -17.80 -17.10 -27.30
N MET A 437 -18.21 -16.47 -26.21
CA MET A 437 -17.29 -16.20 -25.10
C MET A 437 -16.93 -17.45 -24.29
N GLY A 438 -17.67 -18.55 -24.45
CA GLY A 438 -17.45 -19.83 -23.76
C GLY A 438 -17.65 -19.70 -22.25
N THR A 439 -18.57 -18.85 -21.80
CA THR A 439 -18.81 -18.56 -20.37
C THR A 439 -20.29 -18.73 -20.03
N SER A 440 -20.63 -18.73 -18.73
CA SER A 440 -22.03 -18.67 -18.33
C SER A 440 -22.62 -17.26 -18.53
N LYS A 441 -23.95 -17.18 -18.73
CA LYS A 441 -24.66 -15.89 -18.80
C LYS A 441 -24.40 -15.01 -17.57
N SER A 442 -24.36 -15.62 -16.40
CA SER A 442 -24.10 -14.93 -15.14
C SER A 442 -22.68 -14.39 -15.08
N THR A 443 -21.69 -15.21 -15.44
CA THR A 443 -20.27 -14.83 -15.48
C THR A 443 -20.04 -13.66 -16.43
N LEU A 444 -20.55 -13.78 -17.70
CA LEU A 444 -20.43 -12.72 -18.69
C LEU A 444 -21.04 -11.40 -18.19
N TYR A 445 -22.26 -11.47 -17.64
CA TYR A 445 -22.95 -10.30 -17.12
C TYR A 445 -22.17 -9.63 -15.98
N LYS A 446 -21.79 -10.40 -14.92
CA LYS A 446 -21.07 -9.89 -13.76
C LYS A 446 -19.73 -9.27 -14.16
N LYS A 447 -19.00 -9.95 -15.03
CA LYS A 447 -17.68 -9.51 -15.48
C LYS A 447 -17.76 -8.21 -16.29
N LEU A 448 -18.61 -8.13 -17.31
CA LEU A 448 -18.81 -6.92 -18.09
C LEU A 448 -19.33 -5.78 -17.22
N LYS A 449 -20.28 -6.04 -16.32
CA LYS A 449 -20.82 -5.04 -15.42
C LYS A 449 -19.76 -4.47 -14.51
N SER A 450 -18.87 -5.31 -13.97
CA SER A 450 -17.80 -4.86 -13.08
C SER A 450 -16.70 -4.07 -13.81
N LEU A 451 -16.27 -4.52 -14.99
CA LEU A 451 -15.18 -3.91 -15.75
C LEU A 451 -15.60 -2.64 -16.50
N THR A 452 -16.84 -2.58 -16.97
CA THR A 452 -17.32 -1.51 -17.87
C THR A 452 -18.51 -0.71 -17.34
N GLY A 453 -19.12 -1.16 -16.26
CA GLY A 453 -20.38 -0.59 -15.76
C GLY A 453 -21.61 -0.93 -16.63
N LEU A 454 -21.43 -1.66 -17.74
CA LEU A 454 -22.48 -1.98 -18.73
C LEU A 454 -23.00 -3.42 -18.55
N ASN A 455 -24.30 -3.62 -18.74
CA ASN A 455 -24.81 -4.97 -18.93
C ASN A 455 -24.48 -5.49 -20.34
N THR A 456 -24.66 -6.79 -20.57
CA THR A 456 -24.26 -7.45 -21.82
C THR A 456 -24.82 -6.77 -23.08
N SER A 457 -26.13 -6.45 -23.10
CA SER A 457 -26.75 -5.78 -24.25
C SER A 457 -26.28 -4.33 -24.42
N ALA A 458 -26.03 -3.62 -23.32
CA ALA A 458 -25.48 -2.27 -23.37
C ALA A 458 -24.02 -2.27 -23.82
N PHE A 459 -23.24 -3.30 -23.50
CA PHE A 459 -21.87 -3.48 -23.98
C PHE A 459 -21.83 -3.67 -25.49
N ILE A 460 -22.61 -4.60 -26.04
CA ILE A 460 -22.71 -4.80 -27.48
C ILE A 460 -23.07 -3.49 -28.18
N ARG A 461 -24.09 -2.79 -27.67
CA ARG A 461 -24.52 -1.50 -28.21
C ARG A 461 -23.43 -0.43 -28.15
N ASN A 462 -22.69 -0.32 -27.04
CA ASN A 462 -21.62 0.66 -26.87
C ASN A 462 -20.49 0.40 -27.89
N ILE A 463 -20.06 -0.84 -28.09
CA ILE A 463 -19.04 -1.19 -29.10
C ILE A 463 -19.52 -0.85 -30.51
N ARG A 464 -20.77 -1.17 -30.86
CA ARG A 464 -21.37 -0.79 -32.16
C ARG A 464 -21.40 0.72 -32.37
N LEU A 465 -21.78 1.50 -31.37
CA LEU A 465 -21.79 2.97 -31.46
C LEU A 465 -20.38 3.55 -31.61
N LYS A 466 -19.39 3.00 -30.92
CA LYS A 466 -17.97 3.40 -31.09
C LYS A 466 -17.43 3.04 -32.47
N ALA A 467 -17.85 1.90 -33.04
CA ALA A 467 -17.52 1.53 -34.41
C ALA A 467 -18.15 2.52 -35.42
N ALA A 468 -19.39 2.97 -35.17
CA ALA A 468 -20.01 3.99 -35.99
C ALA A 468 -19.22 5.34 -35.96
N CYS A 469 -18.72 5.75 -34.81
CA CYS A 469 -17.86 6.94 -34.72
C CYS A 469 -16.60 6.77 -35.58
N ARG A 470 -15.90 5.63 -35.49
CA ARG A 470 -14.70 5.34 -36.31
C ARG A 470 -15.00 5.40 -37.81
N ILE A 471 -16.13 4.82 -38.24
CA ILE A 471 -16.53 4.86 -39.65
C ILE A 471 -16.83 6.31 -40.11
N MET A 472 -17.43 7.13 -39.24
CA MET A 472 -17.67 8.55 -39.53
C MET A 472 -16.38 9.36 -39.60
N GLU A 473 -15.39 9.08 -38.73
CA GLU A 473 -14.08 9.71 -38.77
C GLU A 473 -13.28 9.35 -40.03
N GLU A 474 -13.35 8.09 -40.47
CA GLU A 474 -12.64 7.62 -41.65
C GLU A 474 -13.28 8.07 -42.98
N LYS A 475 -14.62 8.09 -43.05
CA LYS A 475 -15.36 8.32 -44.31
C LYS A 475 -16.00 9.70 -44.40
N GLY A 476 -15.98 10.50 -43.33
CA GLY A 476 -16.57 11.82 -43.29
C GLY A 476 -18.08 11.85 -43.57
N SER A 477 -18.55 12.92 -44.16
CA SER A 477 -19.97 13.12 -44.48
C SER A 477 -20.50 12.29 -45.65
N SER A 478 -19.68 11.43 -46.29
CA SER A 478 -20.07 10.66 -47.44
C SER A 478 -21.03 9.48 -47.10
N VAL A 479 -21.15 9.13 -45.80
CA VAL A 479 -21.98 8.00 -45.35
C VAL A 479 -23.33 8.50 -44.85
N ARG A 480 -24.43 7.97 -45.40
CA ARG A 480 -25.75 8.26 -44.85
C ARG A 480 -25.94 7.62 -43.50
N VAL A 481 -26.60 8.32 -42.57
CA VAL A 481 -26.85 7.82 -41.20
C VAL A 481 -27.64 6.50 -41.21
N SER A 482 -28.52 6.30 -42.17
CA SER A 482 -29.24 5.03 -42.37
C SER A 482 -28.30 3.87 -42.71
N ASP A 483 -27.38 4.09 -43.65
CA ASP A 483 -26.45 3.08 -44.12
C ASP A 483 -25.42 2.75 -43.01
N LEU A 484 -24.99 3.77 -42.26
CA LEU A 484 -24.16 3.61 -41.08
C LEU A 484 -24.84 2.76 -40.00
N ALA A 485 -26.14 3.02 -39.73
CA ALA A 485 -26.88 2.24 -38.75
C ALA A 485 -26.89 0.75 -39.08
N TYR A 486 -27.17 0.41 -40.36
CA TYR A 486 -27.13 -0.98 -40.81
C TYR A 486 -25.73 -1.57 -40.79
N ALA A 487 -24.71 -0.82 -41.20
CA ALA A 487 -23.31 -1.26 -41.17
C ALA A 487 -22.78 -1.59 -39.78
N VAL A 488 -23.41 -1.06 -38.72
CA VAL A 488 -23.04 -1.36 -37.32
C VAL A 488 -24.14 -2.20 -36.61
N GLY A 489 -24.98 -2.91 -37.37
CA GLY A 489 -25.90 -3.91 -36.84
C GLY A 489 -27.16 -3.39 -36.15
N PHE A 490 -27.63 -2.18 -36.49
CA PHE A 490 -28.93 -1.70 -36.04
C PHE A 490 -29.99 -1.89 -37.14
N ASN A 491 -31.10 -2.48 -36.77
CA ASN A 491 -32.23 -2.70 -37.69
C ASN A 491 -33.07 -1.46 -37.93
N ASP A 492 -33.00 -0.48 -37.03
CA ASP A 492 -33.76 0.79 -37.11
C ASP A 492 -32.84 2.01 -36.95
N PRO A 493 -32.68 2.82 -38.03
CA PRO A 493 -31.89 4.06 -37.98
C PRO A 493 -32.40 5.10 -36.98
N LYS A 494 -33.70 5.09 -36.66
CA LYS A 494 -34.24 6.00 -35.63
C LYS A 494 -33.80 5.58 -34.22
N TYR A 495 -33.86 4.27 -33.97
CA TYR A 495 -33.38 3.71 -32.71
C TYR A 495 -31.87 3.90 -32.57
N PHE A 496 -31.08 3.70 -33.63
CA PHE A 496 -29.66 4.03 -33.67
C PHE A 496 -29.38 5.49 -33.27
N SER A 497 -30.07 6.43 -33.93
CA SER A 497 -29.88 7.88 -33.66
C SER A 497 -30.25 8.24 -32.22
N SER A 498 -31.29 7.61 -31.67
CA SER A 498 -31.68 7.80 -30.26
C SER A 498 -30.61 7.28 -29.29
N CYS A 499 -30.07 6.06 -29.55
CA CYS A 499 -28.98 5.47 -28.74
C CYS A 499 -27.71 6.30 -28.84
N PHE A 500 -27.35 6.77 -30.04
CA PHE A 500 -26.18 7.60 -30.29
C PHE A 500 -26.27 8.92 -29.50
N LYS A 501 -27.42 9.62 -29.60
CA LYS A 501 -27.66 10.85 -28.86
C LYS A 501 -27.59 10.65 -27.36
N LYS A 502 -28.12 9.54 -26.85
CA LYS A 502 -28.06 9.19 -25.43
C LYS A 502 -26.63 8.95 -24.93
N GLU A 503 -25.80 8.32 -25.78
CA GLU A 503 -24.41 7.96 -25.42
C GLU A 503 -23.44 9.14 -25.54
N PHE A 504 -23.54 9.90 -26.67
CA PHE A 504 -22.58 10.95 -26.99
C PHE A 504 -23.13 12.38 -26.83
N GLY A 505 -24.37 12.53 -26.39
CA GLY A 505 -25.01 13.84 -26.14
C GLY A 505 -25.42 14.61 -27.41
N MET A 506 -25.16 14.10 -28.62
CA MET A 506 -25.44 14.72 -29.92
C MET A 506 -25.96 13.73 -30.96
N LEU A 507 -26.59 14.22 -32.01
CA LEU A 507 -27.06 13.36 -33.11
C LEU A 507 -25.88 12.87 -33.97
N PRO A 508 -26.02 11.73 -34.67
CA PRO A 508 -25.00 11.25 -35.61
C PRO A 508 -24.63 12.26 -36.69
N THR A 509 -25.60 13.03 -37.19
CA THR A 509 -25.37 14.11 -38.16
C THR A 509 -24.53 15.23 -37.60
N GLU A 510 -24.82 15.66 -36.37
CA GLU A 510 -24.05 16.71 -35.69
C GLU A 510 -22.61 16.24 -35.40
N TYR A 511 -22.42 14.95 -35.14
CA TYR A 511 -21.10 14.34 -34.96
C TYR A 511 -20.29 14.35 -36.25
N GLN A 512 -20.91 13.98 -37.39
CA GLN A 512 -20.27 14.01 -38.71
C GLN A 512 -19.84 15.42 -39.12
N GLU A 513 -20.66 16.44 -38.86
CA GLU A 513 -20.36 17.83 -39.19
C GLU A 513 -19.14 18.39 -38.45
N ARG A 514 -18.84 17.90 -37.26
CA ARG A 514 -17.65 18.35 -36.50
C ARG A 514 -16.33 17.96 -37.17
N PHE A 515 -16.26 16.82 -37.85
CA PHE A 515 -15.06 16.34 -38.54
C PHE A 515 -14.87 16.96 -39.94
N ILE A 516 -15.84 17.70 -40.44
CA ILE A 516 -15.69 18.44 -41.70
C ILE A 516 -15.02 19.79 -41.47
N GLN A 517 -15.07 20.31 -40.24
CA GLN A 517 -14.55 21.65 -39.90
C GLN A 517 -13.13 21.59 -39.26
N SER A 518 -12.59 20.42 -39.01
CA SER A 518 -11.22 20.19 -38.54
C SER A 518 -10.33 19.68 -39.67
#